data_6006a1a28c49b9adbb5522d075c00890
#
_entry.id   6006a1a28c49b9adbb5522d075c00890
#
_cell.length_a   1.000
_cell.length_b   1.000
_cell.length_c   1.000
_cell.angle_alpha   90.00
_cell.angle_beta   90.00
_cell.angle_gamma   90.00
#
_symmetry.space_group_name_H-M   'P 1'
#
loop_
_entity.id
_entity.type
_entity.pdbx_description
1 polymer ?
#
loop_
_entity_poly.entity_id
_entity_poly.type
_entity_poly.pdbx_seq_one_letter_code
_entity_poly.pdbx_strand_id
1 'polypeptide(L)'
;AASDVYKRQNWNYPQPNNISPATLQLYEPANIGLAINSSMDGNNLSINMKVKIGSNYNSLRLVVYIVEDNLIYDQQNYTSYYGGASVLENFKHHNVLRASLTNILGDQIPSGNLGFGNVFEREFSYSIPSNYKKSNIKIVSFVTTGESTQVINVRGAKVGDQQSIEQN
;
A
#
# COMPACT_ATOMS: atom_id res chain seq x y z
N ALA A 1 0.61 -11.53 -5.89
CA ALA A 1 -0.51 -12.45 -6.13
C ALA A 1 -0.18 -13.89 -5.72
N ALA A 2 0.94 -14.48 -6.17
CA ALA A 2 1.31 -15.87 -5.82
C ALA A 2 1.52 -16.09 -4.31
N SER A 3 2.08 -15.11 -3.59
CA SER A 3 2.29 -15.22 -2.14
C SER A 3 0.99 -15.20 -1.34
N ASP A 4 -0.05 -14.55 -1.85
CA ASP A 4 -1.35 -14.45 -1.20
C ASP A 4 -2.12 -15.78 -1.32
N VAL A 5 -2.03 -16.43 -2.47
CA VAL A 5 -2.61 -17.77 -2.67
C VAL A 5 -1.97 -18.80 -1.76
N TYR A 6 -0.64 -18.75 -1.58
CA TYR A 6 0.07 -19.70 -0.72
C TYR A 6 -0.23 -19.52 0.76
N LYS A 7 -0.39 -18.28 1.20
CA LYS A 7 -0.80 -17.97 2.59
C LYS A 7 -2.25 -18.36 2.86
N ARG A 8 -3.14 -18.25 1.87
CA ARG A 8 -4.56 -18.62 2.01
C ARG A 8 -4.81 -20.12 1.99
N GLN A 9 -3.90 -20.94 1.48
CA GLN A 9 -4.05 -22.41 1.52
C GLN A 9 -4.07 -22.97 2.95
N ASN A 10 -3.47 -22.26 3.91
CA ASN A 10 -3.51 -22.61 5.34
C ASN A 10 -4.57 -21.83 6.12
N TRP A 11 -5.37 -21.00 5.47
CA TRP A 11 -6.44 -20.25 6.09
C TRP A 11 -7.79 -20.89 5.77
N ASN A 12 -8.30 -21.67 6.68
CA ASN A 12 -9.73 -21.92 6.74
C ASN A 12 -10.40 -20.58 6.98
N TYR A 13 -10.76 -19.85 5.93
CA TYR A 13 -11.54 -18.60 5.87
C TYR A 13 -11.47 -17.73 7.13
N PRO A 14 -11.49 -16.41 7.10
CA PRO A 14 -11.15 -15.61 8.27
C PRO A 14 -11.92 -16.12 9.49
N GLN A 15 -11.22 -16.91 10.29
CA GLN A 15 -11.73 -17.34 11.57
C GLN A 15 -11.94 -16.08 12.42
N PRO A 16 -12.95 -16.04 13.29
CA PRO A 16 -13.16 -14.90 14.20
C PRO A 16 -11.88 -14.46 14.93
N ASN A 17 -11.01 -15.41 15.22
CA ASN A 17 -9.71 -15.17 15.88
C ASN A 17 -8.72 -14.35 15.02
N ASN A 18 -8.88 -14.32 13.68
CA ASN A 18 -8.04 -13.53 12.79
C ASN A 18 -8.56 -12.08 12.63
N ILE A 19 -9.85 -11.89 12.91
CA ILE A 19 -10.51 -10.58 12.87
C ILE A 19 -10.24 -9.82 14.19
N SER A 20 -10.21 -10.52 15.31
CA SER A 20 -10.02 -9.94 16.64
C SER A 20 -8.75 -9.07 16.76
N PRO A 21 -7.54 -9.53 16.35
CA PRO A 21 -6.35 -8.69 16.40
C PRO A 21 -6.44 -7.45 15.50
N ALA A 22 -7.07 -7.56 14.33
CA ALA A 22 -7.29 -6.42 13.43
C ALA A 22 -8.30 -5.43 14.01
N THR A 23 -9.35 -5.93 14.66
CA THR A 23 -10.38 -5.10 15.31
C THR A 23 -9.82 -4.33 16.50
N LEU A 24 -8.89 -4.92 17.26
CA LEU A 24 -8.22 -4.25 18.38
C LEU A 24 -7.36 -3.06 17.92
N GLN A 25 -6.84 -3.10 16.69
CA GLN A 25 -6.04 -2.01 16.12
C GLN A 25 -6.88 -0.87 15.51
N LEU A 26 -8.17 -1.07 15.29
CA LEU A 26 -9.04 -0.04 14.68
C LEU A 26 -9.19 1.22 15.53
N TYR A 27 -8.94 1.15 16.81
CA TYR A 27 -9.12 2.25 17.77
C TYR A 27 -7.80 2.77 18.34
N GLU A 28 -6.66 2.15 17.94
CA GLU A 28 -5.35 2.66 18.33
C GLU A 28 -5.00 3.87 17.47
N PRO A 29 -4.60 5.00 18.06
CA PRO A 29 -4.19 6.16 17.30
C PRO A 29 -2.95 5.80 16.45
N ALA A 30 -3.06 5.99 15.16
CA ALA A 30 -1.89 5.90 14.28
C ALA A 30 -0.97 7.08 14.58
N ASN A 31 0.14 6.83 15.28
CA ASN A 31 1.13 7.85 15.61
C ASN A 31 1.93 8.34 14.39
N ILE A 32 1.43 8.11 13.19
CA ILE A 32 1.96 8.58 11.91
C ILE A 32 0.78 9.04 11.05
N GLY A 33 0.80 10.29 10.60
CA GLY A 33 -0.15 10.80 9.61
C GLY A 33 0.46 10.76 8.22
N LEU A 34 -0.31 10.34 7.22
CA LEU A 34 0.11 10.27 5.82
C LEU A 34 -0.70 11.23 4.96
N ALA A 35 -0.09 11.78 3.90
CA ALA A 35 -0.80 12.42 2.81
C ALA A 35 -0.11 12.09 1.47
N ILE A 36 -0.92 11.79 0.47
CA ILE A 36 -0.50 11.47 -0.89
C ILE A 36 -1.13 12.52 -1.80
N ASN A 37 -0.28 13.36 -2.40
CA ASN A 37 -0.70 14.32 -3.40
C ASN A 37 -0.10 13.94 -4.73
N SER A 38 -0.88 13.91 -5.79
CA SER A 38 -0.37 13.50 -7.08
C SER A 38 -0.97 14.29 -8.23
N SER A 39 -0.22 14.35 -9.32
CA SER A 39 -0.67 14.89 -10.61
C SER A 39 -0.11 14.04 -11.73
N MET A 40 -0.79 14.06 -12.87
CA MET A 40 -0.33 13.35 -14.06
C MET A 40 -0.33 14.31 -15.27
N ASP A 41 0.82 14.36 -15.95
CA ASP A 41 0.97 15.03 -17.23
C ASP A 41 1.40 14.01 -18.28
N GLY A 42 0.52 13.76 -19.25
CA GLY A 42 0.73 12.69 -20.22
C GLY A 42 0.87 11.30 -19.54
N ASN A 43 2.07 10.75 -19.58
CA ASN A 43 2.43 9.51 -18.88
C ASN A 43 3.24 9.76 -17.59
N ASN A 44 3.60 10.99 -17.30
CA ASN A 44 4.44 11.32 -16.17
C ASN A 44 3.58 11.56 -14.92
N LEU A 45 3.68 10.66 -13.97
CA LEU A 45 3.06 10.77 -12.67
C LEU A 45 4.04 11.41 -11.70
N SER A 46 3.64 12.54 -11.11
CA SER A 46 4.34 13.21 -10.01
C SER A 46 3.59 12.95 -8.71
N ILE A 47 4.32 12.61 -7.66
CA ILE A 47 3.76 12.28 -6.34
C ILE A 47 4.53 13.05 -5.29
N ASN A 48 3.82 13.76 -4.42
CA ASN A 48 4.38 14.35 -3.19
C ASN A 48 3.81 13.59 -1.98
N MET A 49 4.70 12.97 -1.23
CA MET A 49 4.39 12.25 0.00
C MET A 49 4.70 13.11 1.21
N LYS A 50 3.78 13.15 2.16
CA LYS A 50 4.00 13.77 3.47
C LYS A 50 3.77 12.75 4.58
N VAL A 51 4.69 12.72 5.53
CA VAL A 51 4.65 11.84 6.71
C VAL A 51 4.78 12.71 7.95
N LYS A 52 3.70 12.85 8.72
CA LYS A 52 3.71 13.55 10.00
C LYS A 52 4.04 12.57 11.12
N ILE A 53 5.01 12.91 11.93
CA ILE A 53 5.49 12.10 13.03
C ILE A 53 4.74 12.47 14.30
N GLY A 54 3.88 11.58 14.79
CA GLY A 54 3.05 11.79 15.98
C GLY A 54 3.62 11.23 17.28
N SER A 55 4.81 10.63 17.24
CA SER A 55 5.58 10.15 18.39
C SER A 55 7.07 10.17 18.06
N ASN A 56 7.93 9.98 19.03
CA ASN A 56 9.37 9.85 18.75
C ASN A 56 9.69 8.42 18.27
N TYR A 57 10.43 8.31 17.18
CA TYR A 57 10.87 7.04 16.63
C TYR A 57 12.40 7.00 16.47
N ASN A 58 12.97 5.83 16.62
CA ASN A 58 14.40 5.60 16.37
C ASN A 58 14.67 5.32 14.89
N SER A 59 13.73 4.67 14.22
CA SER A 59 13.86 4.31 12.81
C SER A 59 12.49 4.09 12.18
N LEU A 60 12.28 4.69 11.01
CA LEU A 60 11.07 4.51 10.19
C LEU A 60 11.48 4.31 8.72
N ARG A 61 10.66 3.59 7.99
CA ARG A 61 10.79 3.42 6.54
C ARG A 61 9.49 3.84 5.84
N LEU A 62 9.63 4.60 4.78
CA LEU A 62 8.54 4.96 3.87
C LEU A 62 8.52 4.00 2.69
N VAL A 63 7.37 3.42 2.42
CA VAL A 63 7.10 2.59 1.24
C VAL A 63 6.09 3.32 0.35
N VAL A 64 6.35 3.33 -0.96
CA VAL A 64 5.43 3.91 -1.96
C VAL A 64 5.32 2.95 -3.15
N TYR A 65 4.10 2.46 -3.39
CA TYR A 65 3.76 1.51 -4.44
C TYR A 65 2.80 2.12 -5.46
N ILE A 66 3.02 1.74 -6.71
CA ILE A 66 2.03 1.89 -7.78
C ILE A 66 1.30 0.57 -7.90
N VAL A 67 -0.01 0.59 -7.75
CA VAL A 67 -0.87 -0.58 -7.92
C VAL A 67 -1.89 -0.34 -9.01
N GLU A 68 -2.33 -1.40 -9.65
CA GLU A 68 -3.35 -1.35 -10.70
C GLU A 68 -4.51 -2.27 -10.36
N ASP A 69 -5.71 -1.75 -10.52
CA ASP A 69 -6.96 -2.49 -10.36
C ASP A 69 -7.50 -3.03 -11.68
N ASN A 70 -8.43 -3.97 -11.56
CA ASN A 70 -9.19 -4.50 -12.67
C ASN A 70 -8.33 -5.10 -13.80
N LEU A 71 -7.20 -5.71 -13.44
CA LEU A 71 -6.44 -6.51 -14.38
C LEU A 71 -7.17 -7.83 -14.62
N ILE A 72 -7.34 -8.17 -15.89
CA ILE A 72 -8.06 -9.39 -16.29
C ILE A 72 -7.05 -10.41 -16.79
N TYR A 73 -6.89 -11.49 -16.02
CA TYR A 73 -6.05 -12.64 -16.34
C TYR A 73 -6.67 -13.90 -15.73
N ASP A 74 -6.31 -15.04 -16.27
CA ASP A 74 -6.71 -16.33 -15.70
C ASP A 74 -6.07 -16.54 -14.33
N GLN A 75 -6.85 -17.09 -13.39
CA GLN A 75 -6.41 -17.39 -12.04
C GLN A 75 -6.50 -18.89 -11.78
N GLN A 76 -5.38 -19.49 -11.40
CA GLN A 76 -5.38 -20.86 -10.91
C GLN A 76 -6.16 -20.96 -9.60
N ASN A 77 -7.11 -21.87 -9.53
CA ASN A 77 -7.94 -22.11 -8.36
C ASN A 77 -7.61 -23.48 -7.75
N TYR A 78 -7.08 -23.47 -6.53
CA TYR A 78 -6.76 -24.66 -5.76
C TYR A 78 -7.79 -24.92 -4.66
N THR A 79 -8.97 -24.30 -4.75
CA THR A 79 -10.03 -24.39 -3.75
C THR A 79 -11.29 -25.01 -4.34
N SER A 80 -12.22 -25.43 -3.50
CA SER A 80 -13.55 -25.88 -3.91
C SER A 80 -14.51 -24.71 -4.23
N TYR A 81 -14.07 -23.46 -4.03
CA TYR A 81 -14.88 -22.29 -4.37
C TYR A 81 -14.98 -22.11 -5.89
N TYR A 82 -15.90 -21.26 -6.30
CA TYR A 82 -16.18 -20.97 -7.72
C TYR A 82 -16.58 -22.22 -8.52
N GLY A 83 -17.39 -23.13 -7.91
CA GLY A 83 -17.83 -24.37 -8.55
C GLY A 83 -16.74 -25.43 -8.74
N GLY A 84 -15.58 -25.27 -8.08
CA GLY A 84 -14.46 -26.23 -8.18
C GLY A 84 -13.68 -26.16 -9.49
N ALA A 85 -13.92 -25.13 -10.33
CA ALA A 85 -13.14 -24.95 -11.56
C ALA A 85 -11.64 -24.80 -11.24
N SER A 86 -10.77 -25.53 -11.93
CA SER A 86 -9.31 -25.48 -11.70
C SER A 86 -8.67 -24.16 -12.19
N VAL A 87 -9.30 -23.51 -13.16
CA VAL A 87 -8.91 -22.20 -13.70
C VAL A 87 -10.12 -21.30 -13.71
N LEU A 88 -9.97 -20.09 -13.21
CA LEU A 88 -10.97 -19.03 -13.31
C LEU A 88 -10.57 -18.13 -14.48
N GLU A 89 -11.22 -18.33 -15.61
CA GLU A 89 -10.96 -17.53 -16.81
C GLU A 89 -11.41 -16.09 -16.61
N ASN A 90 -10.62 -15.14 -17.16
CA ASN A 90 -10.92 -13.71 -17.11
C ASN A 90 -11.14 -13.18 -15.67
N PHE A 91 -10.44 -13.74 -14.70
CA PHE A 91 -10.54 -13.30 -13.30
C PHE A 91 -10.05 -11.86 -13.16
N LYS A 92 -10.82 -11.06 -12.42
CA LYS A 92 -10.51 -9.66 -12.18
C LYS A 92 -9.61 -9.51 -10.95
N HIS A 93 -8.35 -9.19 -11.18
CA HIS A 93 -7.37 -8.94 -10.12
C HIS A 93 -7.42 -7.49 -9.67
N HIS A 94 -7.36 -7.27 -8.36
CA HIS A 94 -7.34 -5.96 -7.73
C HIS A 94 -6.05 -5.73 -6.95
N ASN A 95 -5.65 -4.45 -6.83
CA ASN A 95 -4.47 -4.02 -6.09
C ASN A 95 -3.18 -4.77 -6.50
N VAL A 96 -3.01 -4.98 -7.80
CA VAL A 96 -1.82 -5.65 -8.31
C VAL A 96 -0.63 -4.69 -8.25
N LEU A 97 0.43 -5.08 -7.54
CA LEU A 97 1.67 -4.29 -7.48
C LEU A 97 2.30 -4.21 -8.88
N ARG A 98 2.50 -2.99 -9.38
CA ARG A 98 3.09 -2.72 -10.70
C ARG A 98 4.49 -2.16 -10.58
N ALA A 99 4.73 -1.30 -9.60
CA ALA A 99 6.04 -0.74 -9.34
C ALA A 99 6.21 -0.38 -7.86
N SER A 100 7.44 -0.43 -7.37
CA SER A 100 7.85 0.18 -6.12
C SER A 100 8.71 1.40 -6.42
N LEU A 101 8.35 2.56 -5.86
CA LEU A 101 9.11 3.81 -6.02
C LEU A 101 10.18 3.98 -4.95
N THR A 102 10.16 3.12 -3.94
CA THR A 102 11.15 2.95 -2.90
C THR A 102 11.76 1.55 -3.00
N ASN A 103 12.72 1.21 -2.15
CA ASN A 103 13.01 -0.20 -1.92
C ASN A 103 11.72 -0.93 -1.54
N ILE A 104 11.62 -2.23 -1.89
CA ILE A 104 10.39 -3.01 -1.67
C ILE A 104 9.96 -3.04 -0.19
N LEU A 105 10.89 -2.96 0.73
CA LEU A 105 10.64 -2.87 2.18
C LEU A 105 10.78 -1.44 2.72
N GLY A 106 10.80 -0.44 1.83
CA GLY A 106 10.86 0.97 2.15
C GLY A 106 12.27 1.55 2.24
N ASP A 107 12.33 2.86 2.01
CA ASP A 107 13.51 3.69 2.20
C ASP A 107 13.49 4.30 3.60
N GLN A 108 14.66 4.39 4.22
CA GLN A 108 14.77 4.95 5.56
C GLN A 108 14.42 6.44 5.56
N ILE A 109 13.57 6.87 6.49
CA ILE A 109 13.35 8.28 6.78
C ILE A 109 14.56 8.80 7.54
N PRO A 110 15.16 9.94 7.14
CA PRO A 110 16.34 10.51 7.82
C PRO A 110 16.10 10.75 9.31
N SER A 111 17.09 10.45 10.15
CA SER A 111 16.96 10.52 11.61
C SER A 111 16.54 11.90 12.13
N GLY A 112 16.95 12.98 11.46
CA GLY A 112 16.56 14.35 11.81
C GLY A 112 15.04 14.64 11.62
N ASN A 113 14.30 13.76 10.94
CA ASN A 113 12.86 13.89 10.72
C ASN A 113 12.01 13.03 11.66
N LEU A 114 12.60 12.24 12.54
CA LEU A 114 11.88 11.23 13.33
C LEU A 114 11.30 11.75 14.65
N GLY A 115 11.52 13.02 14.98
CA GLY A 115 11.01 13.64 16.20
C GLY A 115 9.52 13.94 16.13
N PHE A 116 8.85 13.91 17.27
CA PHE A 116 7.44 14.29 17.40
C PHE A 116 7.15 15.66 16.75
N GLY A 117 6.06 15.75 15.99
CA GLY A 117 5.61 16.95 15.31
C GLY A 117 6.28 17.23 13.96
N ASN A 118 7.38 16.56 13.64
CA ASN A 118 8.05 16.74 12.36
C ASN A 118 7.19 16.26 11.21
N VAL A 119 7.37 16.89 10.05
CA VAL A 119 6.80 16.47 8.77
C VAL A 119 7.95 16.16 7.82
N PHE A 120 8.03 14.92 7.40
CA PHE A 120 8.94 14.48 6.34
C PHE A 120 8.20 14.55 5.01
N GLU A 121 8.81 15.18 4.02
CA GLU A 121 8.28 15.25 2.65
C GLU A 121 9.25 14.63 1.66
N ARG A 122 8.69 13.94 0.67
CA ARG A 122 9.46 13.36 -0.43
C ARG A 122 8.66 13.33 -1.71
N GLU A 123 9.31 13.73 -2.78
CA GLU A 123 8.75 13.71 -4.14
C GLU A 123 9.24 12.49 -4.92
N PHE A 124 8.35 11.98 -5.76
CA PHE A 124 8.62 10.89 -6.68
C PHE A 124 8.09 11.26 -8.07
N SER A 125 8.77 10.78 -9.09
CA SER A 125 8.33 10.83 -10.48
C SER A 125 8.35 9.43 -11.06
N TYR A 126 7.29 9.05 -11.79
CA TYR A 126 7.19 7.75 -12.42
C TYR A 126 6.54 7.86 -13.80
N SER A 127 7.21 7.33 -14.82
CA SER A 127 6.63 7.27 -16.16
C SER A 127 5.77 5.99 -16.26
N ILE A 128 4.47 6.17 -16.35
CA ILE A 128 3.49 5.07 -16.47
C ILE A 128 3.69 4.37 -17.84
N PRO A 129 4.01 3.07 -17.85
CA PRO A 129 4.10 2.30 -19.09
C PRO A 129 2.79 2.29 -19.87
N SER A 130 2.89 2.24 -21.21
CA SER A 130 1.71 2.31 -22.11
C SER A 130 0.74 1.15 -21.96
N ASN A 131 1.21 0.03 -21.44
CA ASN A 131 0.38 -1.17 -21.17
C ASN A 131 -0.37 -1.11 -19.82
N TYR A 132 -0.23 -0.01 -19.04
CA TYR A 132 -1.02 0.19 -17.83
C TYR A 132 -2.28 1.01 -18.16
N LYS A 133 -3.40 0.64 -17.54
CA LYS A 133 -4.63 1.41 -17.65
C LYS A 133 -4.63 2.54 -16.62
N LYS A 134 -4.28 3.76 -17.05
CA LYS A 134 -4.10 4.92 -16.17
C LYS A 134 -5.26 5.16 -15.21
N SER A 135 -6.51 4.98 -15.67
CA SER A 135 -7.71 5.14 -14.83
C SER A 135 -7.82 4.12 -13.68
N ASN A 136 -7.03 3.05 -13.74
CA ASN A 136 -7.03 1.98 -12.74
C ASN A 136 -5.80 2.06 -11.81
N ILE A 137 -4.93 3.04 -12.03
CA ILE A 137 -3.74 3.23 -11.20
C ILE A 137 -4.11 3.89 -9.89
N LYS A 138 -3.54 3.35 -8.82
CA LYS A 138 -3.58 3.92 -7.47
C LYS A 138 -2.17 3.99 -6.90
N ILE A 139 -2.00 4.88 -5.96
CA ILE A 139 -0.80 4.99 -5.15
C ILE A 139 -1.14 4.44 -3.77
N VAL A 140 -0.32 3.53 -3.26
CA VAL A 140 -0.42 3.02 -1.89
C VAL A 140 0.88 3.31 -1.19
N SER A 141 0.78 3.97 -0.05
CA SER A 141 1.94 4.27 0.78
C SER A 141 1.71 3.81 2.21
N PHE A 142 2.76 3.33 2.83
CA PHE A 142 2.74 2.97 4.24
C PHE A 142 4.09 3.24 4.89
N VAL A 143 4.06 3.38 6.20
CA VAL A 143 5.26 3.55 7.03
C VAL A 143 5.40 2.31 7.92
N THR A 144 6.63 1.80 7.97
CA THR A 144 7.00 0.69 8.85
C THR A 144 8.01 1.12 9.88
N THR A 145 8.10 0.37 10.98
CA THR A 145 9.24 0.47 11.89
C THR A 145 10.51 0.01 11.15
N GLY A 146 11.63 0.69 11.40
CA GLY A 146 12.89 0.35 10.72
C GLY A 146 13.50 -0.98 11.18
N GLU A 147 13.12 -1.48 12.35
CA GLU A 147 13.65 -2.69 12.98
C GLU A 147 12.81 -3.94 12.70
N SER A 148 11.50 -3.74 12.58
CA SER A 148 10.56 -4.82 12.31
C SER A 148 9.68 -4.44 11.15
N THR A 149 9.48 -4.99 10.13
CA THR A 149 8.60 -4.64 9.00
C THR A 149 7.11 -4.43 9.39
N GLN A 150 6.85 -4.10 10.66
CA GLN A 150 5.53 -3.80 11.17
C GLN A 150 5.01 -2.50 10.55
N VAL A 151 3.87 -2.56 9.90
CA VAL A 151 3.19 -1.39 9.34
C VAL A 151 2.55 -0.61 10.48
N ILE A 152 2.85 0.71 10.56
CA ILE A 152 2.30 1.63 11.56
C ILE A 152 1.05 2.30 10.99
N ASN A 153 1.11 2.80 9.76
CA ASN A 153 -0.02 3.38 9.06
C ASN A 153 0.08 3.12 7.55
N VAL A 154 -1.06 3.07 6.87
CA VAL A 154 -1.18 2.87 5.42
C VAL A 154 -2.23 3.80 4.86
N ARG A 155 -1.95 4.40 3.69
CA ARG A 155 -2.91 5.23 2.97
C ARG A 155 -2.87 4.95 1.47
N GLY A 156 -4.05 5.03 0.84
CA GLY A 156 -4.20 4.94 -0.60
C GLY A 156 -4.72 6.25 -1.20
N ALA A 157 -4.37 6.49 -2.46
CA ALA A 157 -4.86 7.61 -3.25
C ALA A 157 -5.09 7.19 -4.70
N LYS A 158 -6.08 7.79 -5.36
CA LYS A 158 -6.17 7.75 -6.83
C LYS A 158 -5.20 8.77 -7.41
N VAL A 159 -4.82 8.56 -8.65
CA VAL A 159 -4.04 9.58 -9.37
C VAL A 159 -4.85 10.87 -9.49
N GLY A 160 -4.23 12.00 -9.12
CA GLY A 160 -4.86 13.32 -9.09
C GLY A 160 -5.43 13.73 -7.74
N ASP A 161 -5.52 12.81 -6.77
CA ASP A 161 -5.98 13.15 -5.42
C ASP A 161 -5.01 14.13 -4.74
N GLN A 162 -5.61 15.04 -3.96
CA GLN A 162 -4.92 15.98 -3.07
C GLN A 162 -5.41 15.73 -1.65
N GLN A 163 -4.56 15.18 -0.81
CA GLN A 163 -4.91 14.79 0.55
C GLN A 163 -4.30 15.76 1.57
N SER A 164 -5.06 16.11 2.61
CA SER A 164 -4.50 16.65 3.85
C SER A 164 -3.86 15.52 4.66
N ILE A 165 -2.88 15.87 5.49
CA ILE A 165 -2.34 14.92 6.48
C ILE A 165 -3.48 14.50 7.42
N GLU A 166 -3.57 13.21 7.70
CA GLU A 166 -4.50 12.68 8.69
C GLU A 166 -4.24 13.36 10.04
N GLN A 167 -5.32 13.81 10.68
CA GLN A 167 -5.27 14.33 12.05
C GLN A 167 -5.63 13.16 12.98
N ASN A 168 -4.78 12.95 13.96
CA ASN A 168 -5.03 12.01 15.06
C ASN A 168 -5.92 12.65 16.11
#